data_5f8cdccc029258fad813fb7f151562a2
#
_entry.id   5f8cdccc029258fad813fb7f151562a2
#
_cell.length_a   1.000
_cell.length_b   1.000
_cell.length_c   1.000
_cell.angle_alpha   90.00
_cell.angle_beta   90.00
_cell.angle_gamma   90.00
#
_symmetry.space_group_name_H-M   'P 1'
#
loop_
_entity.id
_entity.type
_entity.pdbx_description
1 polymer ?
#
loop_
_entity_poly.entity_id
_entity_poly.type
_entity_poly.pdbx_seq_one_letter_code
_entity_poly.pdbx_strand_id
1 'polypeptide(L)'
;MEFDVSITGEAYIPIRHHLAARTDPSRLSVIYAHPQTHEQCSILLDKLGIEVVHTSSNAASAVAMQRDERAGAVVSEMAAAIYNLPIILRDLQNNRSNITRFVEISAAPLDSAGATKCSLLVDPETDRVGLLADLLGVFARRGINLTRIESRPSRRGIGSYIFFIDLAISEGLQEAKEELKGMASVRELGCYARMEVPGL
;
A
#
# COMPACT_ATOMS: atom_id res chain seq x y z
N MET A 1 -19.06 1.75 12.45
CA MET A 1 -17.86 0.90 12.25
C MET A 1 -18.02 -0.33 13.11
N GLU A 2 -17.75 -1.50 12.56
CA GLU A 2 -18.00 -2.78 13.24
C GLU A 2 -16.92 -3.17 14.26
N PHE A 3 -15.70 -2.59 14.13
CA PHE A 3 -14.57 -3.01 14.97
C PHE A 3 -13.90 -1.79 15.60
N ASP A 4 -13.53 -1.93 16.87
CA ASP A 4 -12.74 -0.94 17.59
C ASP A 4 -11.26 -1.34 17.51
N VAL A 5 -10.61 -0.88 16.45
CA VAL A 5 -9.20 -1.13 16.18
C VAL A 5 -8.48 0.19 15.91
N SER A 6 -7.20 0.24 16.26
CA SER A 6 -6.32 1.39 16.01
C SER A 6 -5.10 0.96 15.19
N ILE A 7 -4.56 1.91 14.43
CA ILE A 7 -3.27 1.75 13.76
C ILE A 7 -2.17 1.94 14.80
N THR A 8 -1.31 0.93 14.93
CA THR A 8 -0.23 0.87 15.93
C THR A 8 1.16 1.09 15.33
N GLY A 9 1.27 0.97 14.00
CA GLY A 9 2.52 1.18 13.30
C GLY A 9 2.33 1.21 11.79
N GLU A 10 3.36 1.66 11.08
CA GLU A 10 3.42 1.58 9.62
C GLU A 10 4.78 1.11 9.14
N ALA A 11 4.79 0.37 8.04
CA ALA A 11 5.99 -0.04 7.35
C ALA A 11 5.88 0.26 5.85
N TYR A 12 7.01 0.57 5.23
CA TYR A 12 7.11 0.83 3.79
C TYR A 12 7.99 -0.24 3.17
N ILE A 13 7.41 -1.05 2.29
CA ILE A 13 8.09 -2.18 1.65
C ILE A 13 8.25 -1.88 0.16
N PRO A 14 9.51 -1.79 -0.33
CA PRO A 14 9.76 -1.72 -1.76
C PRO A 14 9.24 -2.98 -2.45
N ILE A 15 8.44 -2.80 -3.49
CA ILE A 15 7.92 -3.90 -4.28
C ILE A 15 8.89 -4.19 -5.42
N ARG A 16 9.51 -5.36 -5.36
CA ARG A 16 10.45 -5.85 -6.36
C ARG A 16 9.94 -7.13 -6.98
N HIS A 17 10.06 -7.20 -8.30
CA HIS A 17 9.68 -8.36 -9.08
C HIS A 17 10.90 -8.93 -9.81
N HIS A 18 11.02 -10.24 -9.80
CA HIS A 18 12.13 -10.94 -10.40
C HIS A 18 11.62 -12.06 -11.31
N LEU A 19 12.32 -12.36 -12.38
CA LEU A 19 12.07 -13.55 -13.18
C LEU A 19 12.84 -14.72 -12.56
N ALA A 20 12.11 -15.72 -12.14
CA ALA A 20 12.65 -17.00 -11.72
C ALA A 20 12.45 -18.03 -12.85
N ALA A 21 13.46 -18.84 -13.11
CA ALA A 21 13.39 -19.95 -14.05
C ALA A 21 14.55 -20.92 -13.79
N ARG A 22 14.36 -22.19 -14.19
CA ARG A 22 15.42 -23.23 -14.10
C ARG A 22 16.27 -23.34 -15.35
N THR A 23 16.01 -22.51 -16.34
CA THR A 23 16.72 -22.48 -17.61
C THR A 23 17.05 -21.05 -18.02
N ASP A 24 17.86 -20.90 -19.06
CA ASP A 24 18.21 -19.61 -19.64
C ASP A 24 16.96 -18.90 -20.24
N PRO A 25 16.84 -17.56 -20.18
CA PRO A 25 15.74 -16.84 -20.77
C PRO A 25 15.45 -17.17 -22.23
N SER A 26 16.49 -17.45 -23.03
CA SER A 26 16.36 -17.81 -24.45
C SER A 26 15.67 -19.16 -24.70
N ARG A 27 15.55 -19.99 -23.67
CA ARG A 27 14.93 -21.32 -23.73
C ARG A 27 13.52 -21.36 -23.12
N LEU A 28 13.05 -20.26 -22.57
CA LEU A 28 11.72 -20.18 -21.99
C LEU A 28 10.66 -20.21 -23.09
N SER A 29 9.61 -20.98 -22.86
CA SER A 29 8.44 -21.07 -23.73
C SER A 29 7.24 -20.27 -23.17
N VAL A 30 7.20 -20.07 -21.84
CA VAL A 30 6.09 -19.39 -21.16
C VAL A 30 6.59 -18.74 -19.89
N ILE A 31 5.98 -17.62 -19.52
CA ILE A 31 6.19 -16.93 -18.22
C ILE A 31 4.85 -16.83 -17.50
N TYR A 32 4.79 -17.30 -16.27
CA TYR A 32 3.62 -17.15 -15.41
C TYR A 32 3.72 -15.86 -14.60
N ALA A 33 2.65 -15.05 -14.60
CA ALA A 33 2.59 -13.81 -13.82
C ALA A 33 1.14 -13.50 -13.38
N HIS A 34 0.99 -12.86 -12.23
CA HIS A 34 -0.29 -12.24 -11.89
C HIS A 34 -0.54 -11.04 -12.83
N PRO A 35 -1.79 -10.75 -13.27
CA PRO A 35 -2.07 -9.66 -14.22
C PRO A 35 -1.46 -8.32 -13.84
N GLN A 36 -1.61 -7.91 -12.58
CA GLN A 36 -1.03 -6.67 -12.06
C GLN A 36 0.51 -6.68 -12.11
N THR A 37 1.12 -7.82 -11.81
CA THR A 37 2.58 -7.98 -11.86
C THR A 37 3.07 -7.94 -13.30
N HIS A 38 2.34 -8.54 -14.24
CA HIS A 38 2.63 -8.43 -15.67
C HIS A 38 2.62 -6.98 -16.14
N GLU A 39 1.56 -6.21 -15.79
CA GLU A 39 1.46 -4.79 -16.13
C GLU A 39 2.65 -3.99 -15.55
N GLN A 40 3.00 -4.24 -14.29
CA GLN A 40 4.12 -3.58 -13.62
C GLN A 40 5.50 -3.92 -14.20
N CYS A 41 5.63 -5.02 -14.95
CA CYS A 41 6.87 -5.52 -15.54
C CYS A 41 6.84 -5.55 -17.07
N SER A 42 5.82 -4.97 -17.70
CA SER A 42 5.53 -5.10 -19.13
C SER A 42 6.71 -4.71 -20.02
N ILE A 43 7.42 -3.62 -19.71
CA ILE A 43 8.54 -3.14 -20.54
C ILE A 43 9.60 -4.20 -20.76
N LEU A 44 9.95 -4.97 -19.74
CA LEU A 44 10.96 -6.01 -19.88
C LEU A 44 10.37 -7.31 -20.41
N LEU A 45 9.17 -7.69 -19.98
CA LEU A 45 8.49 -8.91 -20.45
C LEU A 45 8.19 -8.84 -21.95
N ASP A 46 7.73 -7.69 -22.46
CA ASP A 46 7.49 -7.46 -23.89
C ASP A 46 8.79 -7.57 -24.71
N LYS A 47 9.91 -7.08 -24.16
CA LYS A 47 11.23 -7.22 -24.81
C LYS A 47 11.71 -8.68 -24.90
N LEU A 48 11.32 -9.53 -23.95
CA LEU A 48 11.63 -10.96 -24.00
C LEU A 48 10.84 -11.67 -25.09
N GLY A 49 9.65 -11.16 -25.46
CA GLY A 49 8.81 -11.73 -26.52
C GLY A 49 8.29 -13.13 -26.22
N ILE A 50 8.20 -13.49 -24.92
CA ILE A 50 7.74 -14.80 -24.45
C ILE A 50 6.29 -14.68 -24.04
N GLU A 51 5.47 -15.68 -24.34
CA GLU A 51 4.07 -15.72 -23.92
C GLU A 51 3.94 -15.60 -22.39
N VAL A 52 3.05 -14.70 -21.93
CA VAL A 52 2.76 -14.53 -20.51
C VAL A 52 1.38 -15.09 -20.21
N VAL A 53 1.35 -16.11 -19.35
CA VAL A 53 0.11 -16.75 -18.87
C VAL A 53 -0.24 -16.22 -17.48
N HIS A 54 -1.46 -15.71 -17.35
CA HIS A 54 -1.91 -15.12 -16.10
C HIS A 54 -2.31 -16.18 -15.06
N THR A 55 -1.95 -15.90 -13.82
CA THR A 55 -2.27 -16.71 -12.63
C THR A 55 -3.01 -15.88 -11.59
N SER A 56 -3.63 -16.54 -10.62
CA SER A 56 -4.42 -15.89 -9.56
C SER A 56 -3.58 -15.15 -8.51
N SER A 57 -2.26 -15.40 -8.45
CA SER A 57 -1.34 -14.74 -7.51
C SER A 57 0.11 -14.98 -7.92
N ASN A 58 1.05 -14.18 -7.38
CA ASN A 58 2.48 -14.41 -7.57
C ASN A 58 2.93 -15.78 -7.00
N ALA A 59 2.32 -16.23 -5.91
CA ALA A 59 2.57 -17.59 -5.39
C ALA A 59 2.07 -18.67 -6.35
N ALA A 60 0.90 -18.48 -6.98
CA ALA A 60 0.39 -19.40 -8.00
C ALA A 60 1.32 -19.44 -9.24
N SER A 61 1.93 -18.32 -9.61
CA SER A 61 2.96 -18.28 -10.68
C SER A 61 4.16 -19.14 -10.31
N ALA A 62 4.65 -19.03 -9.08
CA ALA A 62 5.76 -19.85 -8.59
C ALA A 62 5.45 -21.35 -8.62
N VAL A 63 4.23 -21.73 -8.25
CA VAL A 63 3.78 -23.14 -8.29
C VAL A 63 3.62 -23.63 -9.73
N ALA A 64 3.05 -22.79 -10.61
CA ALA A 64 2.82 -23.18 -12.02
C ALA A 64 4.12 -23.50 -12.75
N MET A 65 5.16 -22.67 -12.59
CA MET A 65 6.44 -22.88 -13.25
C MET A 65 7.16 -24.17 -12.80
N GLN A 66 6.87 -24.70 -11.61
CA GLN A 66 7.52 -25.94 -11.14
C GLN A 66 7.16 -27.17 -11.97
N ARG A 67 6.09 -27.10 -12.76
CA ARG A 67 5.57 -28.22 -13.57
C ARG A 67 6.18 -28.28 -14.97
N ASP A 68 6.95 -27.25 -15.37
CA ASP A 68 7.55 -27.16 -16.70
C ASP A 68 8.96 -26.56 -16.59
N GLU A 69 9.97 -27.31 -16.98
CA GLU A 69 11.37 -26.86 -16.95
C GLU A 69 11.66 -25.69 -17.90
N ARG A 70 10.80 -25.46 -18.89
CA ARG A 70 10.88 -24.35 -19.85
C ARG A 70 10.00 -23.17 -19.47
N ALA A 71 9.43 -23.19 -18.27
CA ALA A 71 8.63 -22.10 -17.75
C ALA A 71 9.44 -21.16 -16.86
N GLY A 72 9.10 -19.87 -16.90
CA GLY A 72 9.49 -18.86 -15.94
C GLY A 72 8.32 -18.40 -15.09
N ALA A 73 8.59 -17.70 -13.99
CA ALA A 73 7.58 -17.02 -13.20
C ALA A 73 8.08 -15.66 -12.73
N VAL A 74 7.20 -14.65 -12.76
CA VAL A 74 7.48 -13.38 -12.12
C VAL A 74 7.06 -13.45 -10.66
N VAL A 75 8.04 -13.32 -9.77
CA VAL A 75 7.89 -13.55 -8.31
C VAL A 75 8.64 -12.50 -7.50
N SER A 76 8.31 -12.37 -6.20
CA SER A 76 9.15 -11.65 -5.24
C SER A 76 10.36 -12.49 -4.83
N GLU A 77 11.38 -11.86 -4.27
CA GLU A 77 12.56 -12.57 -3.74
C GLU A 77 12.17 -13.59 -2.64
N MET A 78 11.25 -13.19 -1.77
CA MET A 78 10.72 -14.09 -0.71
C MET A 78 10.01 -15.31 -1.31
N ALA A 79 9.17 -15.12 -2.34
CA ALA A 79 8.50 -16.25 -3.00
C ALA A 79 9.53 -17.16 -3.69
N ALA A 80 10.54 -16.59 -4.35
CA ALA A 80 11.61 -17.38 -4.94
C ALA A 80 12.34 -18.23 -3.88
N ALA A 81 12.63 -17.66 -2.71
CA ALA A 81 13.27 -18.39 -1.60
C ALA A 81 12.37 -19.51 -1.05
N ILE A 82 11.08 -19.21 -0.77
CA ILE A 82 10.14 -20.20 -0.22
C ILE A 82 9.96 -21.40 -1.16
N TYR A 83 9.86 -21.13 -2.47
CA TYR A 83 9.63 -22.19 -3.46
C TYR A 83 10.94 -22.77 -4.06
N ASN A 84 12.09 -22.33 -3.53
CA ASN A 84 13.43 -22.74 -4.00
C ASN A 84 13.60 -22.58 -5.52
N LEU A 85 13.29 -21.36 -6.01
CA LEU A 85 13.37 -21.02 -7.43
C LEU A 85 14.58 -20.13 -7.69
N PRO A 86 15.43 -20.45 -8.69
CA PRO A 86 16.55 -19.59 -9.05
C PRO A 86 16.04 -18.32 -9.74
N ILE A 87 16.45 -17.16 -9.25
CA ILE A 87 16.21 -15.87 -9.90
C ILE A 87 17.24 -15.70 -11.00
N ILE A 88 16.78 -15.53 -12.23
CA ILE A 88 17.64 -15.35 -13.42
C ILE A 88 17.69 -13.90 -13.91
N LEU A 89 16.64 -13.10 -13.65
CA LEU A 89 16.64 -11.65 -13.88
C LEU A 89 16.05 -10.95 -12.66
N ARG A 90 16.70 -9.85 -12.24
CA ARG A 90 16.30 -9.07 -11.09
C ARG A 90 15.66 -7.74 -11.50
N ASP A 91 14.79 -7.22 -10.64
CA ASP A 91 14.23 -5.86 -10.71
C ASP A 91 13.52 -5.56 -12.05
N LEU A 92 12.55 -6.41 -12.41
CA LEU A 92 11.79 -6.31 -13.65
C LEU A 92 10.81 -5.14 -13.70
N GLN A 93 10.43 -4.61 -12.54
CA GLN A 93 9.39 -3.59 -12.44
C GLN A 93 9.73 -2.32 -13.23
N ASN A 94 8.75 -1.80 -13.97
CA ASN A 94 8.86 -0.56 -14.75
C ASN A 94 9.18 0.65 -13.88
N ASN A 95 8.59 0.70 -12.67
CA ASN A 95 8.83 1.77 -11.69
C ASN A 95 9.66 1.23 -10.51
N ARG A 96 10.91 1.70 -10.39
CA ARG A 96 11.82 1.32 -9.29
C ARG A 96 11.45 1.91 -7.94
N SER A 97 10.62 2.95 -7.94
CA SER A 97 10.13 3.60 -6.73
C SER A 97 8.77 3.04 -6.25
N ASN A 98 8.41 1.82 -6.69
CA ASN A 98 7.19 1.16 -6.25
C ASN A 98 7.34 0.72 -4.78
N ILE A 99 6.58 1.39 -3.90
CA ILE A 99 6.59 1.14 -2.46
C ILE A 99 5.15 0.93 -2.00
N THR A 100 4.92 -0.14 -1.28
CA THR A 100 3.64 -0.39 -0.61
C THR A 100 3.76 -0.04 0.87
N ARG A 101 2.81 0.76 1.35
CA ARG A 101 2.65 1.03 2.77
C ARG A 101 1.77 -0.04 3.41
N PHE A 102 2.26 -0.63 4.47
CA PHE A 102 1.52 -1.52 5.35
C PHE A 102 1.27 -0.82 6.68
N VAL A 103 0.13 -1.10 7.29
CA VAL A 103 -0.20 -0.63 8.63
C VAL A 103 -0.42 -1.82 9.53
N GLU A 104 0.10 -1.74 10.73
CA GLU A 104 -0.25 -2.65 11.81
C GLU A 104 -1.52 -2.14 12.48
N ILE A 105 -2.46 -3.03 12.78
CA ILE A 105 -3.70 -2.70 13.50
C ILE A 105 -3.84 -3.58 14.74
N SER A 106 -4.33 -3.00 15.83
CA SER A 106 -4.56 -3.69 17.10
C SER A 106 -5.88 -3.28 17.73
N ALA A 107 -6.52 -4.21 18.44
CA ALA A 107 -7.66 -3.92 19.32
C ALA A 107 -7.22 -3.49 20.73
N ALA A 108 -5.93 -3.60 21.05
CA ALA A 108 -5.39 -3.15 22.33
C ALA A 108 -5.18 -1.63 22.34
N PRO A 109 -5.27 -0.96 23.50
CA PRO A 109 -4.90 0.44 23.63
C PRO A 109 -3.47 0.68 23.16
N LEU A 110 -3.26 1.82 22.51
CA LEU A 110 -1.97 2.23 21.99
C LEU A 110 -1.14 2.95 23.05
N ASP A 111 0.13 2.59 23.12
CA ASP A 111 1.17 3.49 23.60
C ASP A 111 1.62 4.37 22.42
N SER A 112 1.29 5.64 22.45
CA SER A 112 1.69 6.60 21.43
C SER A 112 3.07 7.23 21.68
N ALA A 113 3.83 6.70 22.64
CA ALA A 113 5.18 7.19 22.93
C ALA A 113 6.07 7.03 21.68
N GLY A 114 6.70 8.13 21.27
CA GLY A 114 7.54 8.17 20.07
C GLY A 114 6.79 8.19 18.73
N ALA A 115 5.46 8.36 18.75
CA ALA A 115 4.68 8.51 17.52
C ALA A 115 5.13 9.75 16.73
N THR A 116 5.23 9.60 15.41
CA THR A 116 5.62 10.67 14.48
C THR A 116 4.50 11.06 13.53
N LYS A 117 3.48 10.21 13.46
CA LYS A 117 2.33 10.36 12.56
C LYS A 117 1.03 10.03 13.29
N CYS A 118 -0.05 10.70 12.90
CA CYS A 118 -1.40 10.42 13.38
C CYS A 118 -2.34 10.27 12.18
N SER A 119 -3.18 9.24 12.19
CA SER A 119 -4.21 9.01 11.18
C SER A 119 -5.59 9.32 11.72
N LEU A 120 -6.35 10.09 10.96
CA LEU A 120 -7.72 10.48 11.26
C LEU A 120 -8.66 9.94 10.18
N LEU A 121 -9.86 9.56 10.59
CA LEU A 121 -11.03 9.43 9.75
C LEU A 121 -11.90 10.67 9.97
N VAL A 122 -12.12 11.42 8.90
CA VAL A 122 -12.99 12.61 8.90
C VAL A 122 -14.20 12.29 8.05
N ASP A 123 -15.38 12.35 8.65
CA ASP A 123 -16.64 11.99 8.01
C ASP A 123 -17.63 13.17 8.10
N PRO A 124 -17.67 14.02 7.07
CA PRO A 124 -18.64 15.12 6.99
C PRO A 124 -20.07 14.56 6.85
N GLU A 125 -21.02 15.16 7.57
CA GLU A 125 -22.42 14.75 7.49
C GLU A 125 -23.06 15.19 6.16
N THR A 126 -22.61 16.33 5.62
CA THR A 126 -23.14 16.95 4.39
C THR A 126 -22.01 17.30 3.44
N ASP A 127 -22.29 17.20 2.13
CA ASP A 127 -21.39 17.69 1.10
C ASP A 127 -21.78 19.13 0.69
N ARG A 128 -20.76 19.96 0.44
CA ARG A 128 -20.91 21.31 -0.11
C ARG A 128 -19.64 21.77 -0.83
N VAL A 129 -19.81 22.76 -1.69
CA VAL A 129 -18.64 23.39 -2.34
C VAL A 129 -17.71 23.98 -1.28
N GLY A 130 -16.42 23.69 -1.44
CA GLY A 130 -15.36 24.16 -0.54
C GLY A 130 -15.18 23.35 0.73
N LEU A 131 -16.02 22.35 1.04
CA LEU A 131 -15.94 21.57 2.28
C LEU A 131 -14.53 21.01 2.54
N LEU A 132 -13.95 20.33 1.55
CA LEU A 132 -12.59 19.76 1.72
C LEU A 132 -11.54 20.84 1.95
N ALA A 133 -11.67 21.99 1.26
CA ALA A 133 -10.75 23.11 1.45
C ALA A 133 -10.83 23.68 2.89
N ASP A 134 -12.03 23.77 3.43
CA ASP A 134 -12.23 24.24 4.81
C ASP A 134 -11.63 23.26 5.83
N LEU A 135 -11.87 21.93 5.64
CA LEU A 135 -11.29 20.89 6.50
C LEU A 135 -9.75 20.92 6.46
N LEU A 136 -9.16 21.02 5.27
CA LEU A 136 -7.70 21.09 5.11
C LEU A 136 -7.13 22.42 5.63
N GLY A 137 -7.92 23.49 5.54
CA GLY A 137 -7.57 24.81 6.08
C GLY A 137 -7.33 24.80 7.60
N VAL A 138 -7.99 23.90 8.33
CA VAL A 138 -7.77 23.73 9.79
C VAL A 138 -6.32 23.35 10.09
N PHE A 139 -5.78 22.42 9.31
CA PHE A 139 -4.40 21.95 9.44
C PHE A 139 -3.41 23.00 8.94
N ALA A 140 -3.70 23.62 7.77
CA ALA A 140 -2.82 24.59 7.14
C ALA A 140 -2.58 25.81 8.04
N ARG A 141 -3.63 26.35 8.71
CA ARG A 141 -3.50 27.50 9.64
C ARG A 141 -2.62 27.21 10.86
N ARG A 142 -2.46 25.92 11.20
CA ARG A 142 -1.62 25.47 12.32
C ARG A 142 -0.26 24.94 11.91
N GLY A 143 0.08 25.02 10.61
CA GLY A 143 1.34 24.50 10.09
C GLY A 143 1.46 22.97 10.20
N ILE A 144 0.33 22.25 10.30
CA ILE A 144 0.32 20.79 10.39
C ILE A 144 0.43 20.20 9.00
N ASN A 145 1.49 19.45 8.77
CA ASN A 145 1.73 18.82 7.46
C ASN A 145 0.90 17.54 7.29
N LEU A 146 0.18 17.48 6.17
CA LEU A 146 -0.47 16.25 5.72
C LEU A 146 0.54 15.39 4.96
N THR A 147 0.63 14.13 5.35
CA THR A 147 1.48 13.14 4.67
C THR A 147 0.70 12.25 3.70
N ARG A 148 -0.63 12.17 3.86
CA ARG A 148 -1.54 11.44 2.98
C ARG A 148 -2.97 11.96 3.14
N ILE A 149 -3.71 11.91 2.04
CA ILE A 149 -5.16 12.03 2.04
C ILE A 149 -5.75 11.01 1.06
N GLU A 150 -6.81 10.33 1.47
CA GLU A 150 -7.58 9.42 0.62
C GLU A 150 -9.05 9.60 0.86
N SER A 151 -9.81 9.85 -0.20
CA SER A 151 -11.27 9.89 -0.15
C SER A 151 -11.86 8.51 -0.48
N ARG A 152 -12.88 8.11 0.27
CA ARG A 152 -13.67 6.91 0.01
C ARG A 152 -15.15 7.27 -0.03
N PRO A 153 -15.95 6.69 -0.94
CA PRO A 153 -17.40 6.87 -0.89
C PRO A 153 -17.95 6.41 0.46
N SER A 154 -18.79 7.24 1.06
CA SER A 154 -19.53 6.84 2.26
C SER A 154 -20.72 5.95 1.85
N ARG A 155 -21.21 5.13 2.77
CA ARG A 155 -22.40 4.29 2.54
C ARG A 155 -23.72 5.09 2.60
N ARG A 156 -23.66 6.41 2.81
CA ARG A 156 -24.86 7.27 2.99
C ARG A 156 -25.52 7.73 1.70
N GLY A 157 -24.84 7.61 0.55
CA GLY A 157 -25.40 7.98 -0.74
C GLY A 157 -24.34 8.38 -1.76
N ILE A 158 -24.80 8.64 -2.99
CA ILE A 158 -23.95 9.12 -4.09
C ILE A 158 -23.48 10.54 -3.77
N GLY A 159 -22.17 10.78 -3.90
CA GLY A 159 -21.55 12.09 -3.65
C GLY A 159 -21.09 12.31 -2.21
N SER A 160 -21.39 11.42 -1.27
CA SER A 160 -20.89 11.53 0.11
C SER A 160 -19.57 10.80 0.26
N TYR A 161 -18.57 11.47 0.84
CA TYR A 161 -17.21 10.94 1.02
C TYR A 161 -16.78 10.98 2.48
N ILE A 162 -15.95 10.02 2.85
CA ILE A 162 -15.15 10.01 4.07
C ILE A 162 -13.69 10.21 3.69
N PHE A 163 -12.93 10.87 4.55
CA PHE A 163 -11.52 11.17 4.29
C PHE A 163 -10.64 10.47 5.32
N PHE A 164 -9.69 9.68 4.83
CA PHE A 164 -8.58 9.17 5.63
C PHE A 164 -7.43 10.16 5.46
N ILE A 165 -6.98 10.74 6.57
CA ILE A 165 -5.96 11.79 6.58
C ILE A 165 -4.84 11.37 7.52
N ASP A 166 -3.61 11.33 7.00
CA ASP A 166 -2.42 11.11 7.81
C ASP A 166 -1.67 12.43 7.98
N LEU A 167 -1.30 12.73 9.20
CA LEU A 167 -0.70 13.99 9.64
C LEU A 167 0.63 13.72 10.32
N ALA A 168 1.63 14.56 10.08
CA ALA A 168 2.78 14.62 10.95
C ALA A 168 2.35 15.13 12.34
N ILE A 169 2.86 14.51 13.40
CA ILE A 169 2.61 15.01 14.76
C ILE A 169 3.34 16.34 14.93
N SER A 170 2.60 17.33 15.40
CA SER A 170 3.08 18.69 15.68
C SER A 170 2.26 19.33 16.77
N GLU A 171 2.75 20.45 17.30
CA GLU A 171 1.96 21.30 18.18
C GLU A 171 0.67 21.74 17.48
N GLY A 172 -0.42 21.88 18.22
CA GLY A 172 -1.72 22.27 17.67
C GLY A 172 -2.55 21.15 17.05
N LEU A 173 -2.07 19.89 17.03
CA LEU A 173 -2.84 18.78 16.49
C LEU A 173 -4.12 18.49 17.27
N GLN A 174 -4.08 18.63 18.59
CA GLN A 174 -5.27 18.41 19.41
C GLN A 174 -6.32 19.50 19.19
N GLU A 175 -5.91 20.77 19.11
CA GLU A 175 -6.77 21.89 18.78
C GLU A 175 -7.37 21.77 17.38
N ALA A 176 -6.58 21.26 16.42
CA ALA A 176 -7.09 20.97 15.07
C ALA A 176 -8.20 19.91 15.10
N LYS A 177 -8.01 18.83 15.86
CA LYS A 177 -9.04 17.79 16.03
C LYS A 177 -10.32 18.34 16.65
N GLU A 178 -10.21 19.20 17.65
CA GLU A 178 -11.39 19.83 18.29
C GLU A 178 -12.12 20.77 17.32
N GLU A 179 -11.41 21.59 16.54
CA GLU A 179 -12.03 22.44 15.53
C GLU A 179 -12.74 21.61 14.44
N LEU A 180 -12.13 20.52 13.97
CA LEU A 180 -12.72 19.63 12.97
C LEU A 180 -14.01 18.98 13.46
N LYS A 181 -14.14 18.65 14.76
CA LYS A 181 -15.38 18.09 15.33
C LYS A 181 -16.58 19.03 15.20
N GLY A 182 -16.35 20.34 15.06
CA GLY A 182 -17.39 21.31 14.75
C GLY A 182 -17.86 21.28 13.30
N MET A 183 -17.14 20.57 12.41
CA MET A 183 -17.37 20.56 10.96
C MET A 183 -17.70 19.15 10.44
N ALA A 184 -17.25 18.11 11.13
CA ALA A 184 -17.37 16.72 10.71
C ALA A 184 -17.28 15.76 11.90
N SER A 185 -17.76 14.53 11.74
CA SER A 185 -17.40 13.46 12.67
C SER A 185 -15.92 13.12 12.49
N VAL A 186 -15.16 13.17 13.57
CA VAL A 186 -13.71 12.90 13.54
C VAL A 186 -13.39 11.71 14.45
N ARG A 187 -12.76 10.69 13.89
CA ARG A 187 -12.22 9.56 14.65
C ARG A 187 -10.72 9.50 14.46
N GLU A 188 -9.99 9.46 15.57
CA GLU A 188 -8.57 9.10 15.56
C GLU A 188 -8.44 7.60 15.32
N LEU A 189 -7.68 7.22 14.27
CA LEU A 189 -7.40 5.83 13.94
C LEU A 189 -6.13 5.34 14.63
N GLY A 190 -5.31 6.23 15.15
CA GLY A 190 -4.09 5.98 15.90
C GLY A 190 -2.99 6.98 15.59
N CYS A 191 -2.13 7.19 16.58
CA CYS A 191 -0.87 7.92 16.42
C CYS A 191 0.27 6.91 16.65
N TYR A 192 1.23 6.82 15.71
CA TYR A 192 2.20 5.73 15.63
C TYR A 192 3.50 6.19 15.00
N ALA A 193 4.51 5.33 15.11
CA ALA A 193 5.80 5.50 14.46
C ALA A 193 5.94 4.58 13.24
N ARG A 194 6.94 4.89 12.40
CA ARG A 194 7.38 3.97 11.36
C ARG A 194 8.13 2.80 12.01
N MET A 195 7.77 1.59 11.62
CA MET A 195 8.43 0.37 12.03
C MET A 195 9.59 0.05 11.08
N GLU A 196 10.71 -0.41 11.62
CA GLU A 196 11.75 -1.03 10.83
C GLU A 196 11.35 -2.47 10.50
N VAL A 197 11.47 -2.84 9.23
CA VAL A 197 11.23 -4.21 8.78
C VAL A 197 12.57 -4.91 8.68
N PRO A 198 12.85 -5.91 9.52
CA PRO A 198 14.14 -6.62 9.47
C PRO A 198 14.37 -7.24 8.09
N GLY A 199 15.54 -6.99 7.51
CA GLY A 199 15.95 -7.58 6.23
C GLY A 199 15.46 -6.86 4.97
N LEU A 200 14.92 -5.64 5.11
CA LEU A 200 14.57 -4.76 4.00
C LEU A 200 15.47 -3.52 3.96
#